data_e5e90b98b1dbebc2bb4607dd2b6474ab
#
_entry.id   e5e90b98b1dbebc2bb4607dd2b6474ab
#
_cell.length_a   1.000
_cell.length_b   1.000
_cell.length_c   1.000
_cell.angle_alpha   90.00
_cell.angle_beta   90.00
_cell.angle_gamma   90.00
#
_symmetry.space_group_name_H-M   'P 1'
#
loop_
_entity.id
_entity.type
_entity.pdbx_description
1 polymer ?
#
loop_
_entity_poly.entity_id
_entity_poly.type
_entity_poly.pdbx_seq_one_letter_code
_entity_poly.pdbx_strand_id
1 'polypeptide(L)' 'MVDTIGIAAGKIWKFLDKNGPASSTKIGNATGIGKNDVQHAIGWLAREEKIAIEQKGRTETISLK' A
#
# COMPACT_ATOMS: atom_id res chain seq x y z
N MET A 1 10.41 19.57 5.70
CA MET A 1 10.73 18.19 5.31
C MET A 1 9.50 17.52 4.72
N VAL A 2 9.66 16.89 3.59
CA VAL A 2 8.54 16.21 2.94
C VAL A 2 8.33 14.84 3.61
N ASP A 3 7.10 14.59 4.04
CA ASP A 3 6.73 13.29 4.60
C ASP A 3 6.41 12.33 3.45
N THR A 4 7.45 11.77 2.87
CA THR A 4 7.34 10.89 1.71
C THR A 4 6.49 9.64 2.01
N ILE A 5 6.65 9.10 3.21
CA ILE A 5 5.91 7.90 3.63
C ILE A 5 4.44 8.24 3.81
N GLY A 6 4.12 9.38 4.43
CA GLY A 6 2.73 9.80 4.62
C GLY A 6 2.03 10.08 3.30
N ILE A 7 2.71 10.72 2.35
CA ILE A 7 2.16 10.99 1.03
C ILE A 7 1.92 9.68 0.28
N ALA A 8 2.89 8.77 0.31
CA ALA A 8 2.76 7.47 -0.33
C ALA A 8 1.63 6.66 0.29
N ALA A 9 1.53 6.66 1.62
CA ALA A 9 0.47 5.96 2.34
C ALA A 9 -0.91 6.49 1.94
N GLY A 10 -1.04 7.80 1.81
CA GLY A 10 -2.29 8.43 1.38
C GLY A 10 -2.70 8.02 -0.02
N LYS A 11 -1.74 7.97 -0.95
CA LYS A 11 -2.02 7.54 -2.32
C LYS A 11 -2.43 6.08 -2.38
N ILE A 12 -1.76 5.23 -1.61
CA ILE A 12 -2.08 3.81 -1.54
C ILE A 12 -3.46 3.60 -0.95
N TRP A 13 -3.77 4.30 0.13
CA TRP A 13 -5.08 4.22 0.76
C TRP A 13 -6.20 4.59 -0.22
N LYS A 14 -6.03 5.69 -0.93
CA LYS A 14 -7.01 6.13 -1.92
C LYS A 14 -7.17 5.13 -3.05
N PHE A 15 -6.07 4.55 -3.51
CA PHE A 15 -6.10 3.53 -4.54
C PHE A 15 -6.91 2.32 -4.09
N LEU A 16 -6.67 1.84 -2.88
CA LEU A 16 -7.38 0.69 -2.34
C LEU A 16 -8.86 1.00 -2.09
N ASP A 17 -9.15 2.20 -1.65
CA ASP A 17 -10.54 2.62 -1.43
C ASP A 17 -11.34 2.62 -2.73
N LYS A 18 -10.70 3.04 -3.81
CA LYS A 18 -11.34 3.14 -5.11
C LYS A 18 -11.39 1.80 -5.87
N ASN A 19 -10.31 1.02 -5.78
CA ASN A 19 -10.13 -0.17 -6.61
C ASN A 19 -10.27 -1.49 -5.86
N GLY A 20 -10.28 -1.46 -4.54
CA GLY A 20 -10.34 -2.68 -3.73
C GLY A 20 -8.98 -3.34 -3.55
N PRO A 21 -8.97 -4.58 -3.04
CA PRO A 21 -7.72 -5.28 -2.74
C PRO A 21 -6.81 -5.40 -3.97
N ALA A 22 -5.51 -5.25 -3.75
CA ALA A 22 -4.53 -5.33 -4.82
C ALA A 22 -3.18 -5.78 -4.27
N SER A 23 -2.32 -6.31 -5.15
CA SER A 23 -0.97 -6.69 -4.78
C SER A 23 -0.09 -5.44 -4.63
N SER A 24 1.01 -5.58 -3.90
CA SER A 24 1.95 -4.47 -3.75
C SER A 24 2.54 -4.05 -5.09
N THR A 25 2.78 -5.00 -5.99
CA THR A 25 3.28 -4.71 -7.33
C THR A 25 2.28 -3.87 -8.12
N LYS A 26 1.01 -4.25 -8.09
CA LYS A 26 -0.04 -3.51 -8.78
C LYS A 26 -0.19 -2.11 -8.21
N ILE A 27 -0.14 -1.98 -6.89
CA ILE A 27 -0.21 -0.69 -6.23
C ILE A 27 0.93 0.23 -6.69
N GLY A 28 2.15 -0.29 -6.72
CA GLY A 28 3.29 0.49 -7.17
C GLY A 28 3.15 0.94 -8.61
N ASN A 29 2.73 0.04 -9.49
CA ASN A 29 2.55 0.38 -10.91
C ASN A 29 1.44 1.40 -11.12
N ALA A 30 0.34 1.27 -10.40
CA ALA A 30 -0.81 2.16 -10.56
C ALA A 30 -0.57 3.55 -9.96
N THR A 31 0.15 3.62 -8.84
CA THR A 31 0.39 4.89 -8.16
C THR A 31 1.66 5.60 -8.62
N GLY A 32 2.54 4.89 -9.33
CA GLY A 32 3.83 5.45 -9.74
C GLY A 32 4.83 5.58 -8.62
N ILE A 33 4.56 4.98 -7.48
CA ILE A 33 5.44 5.03 -6.31
C ILE A 33 6.52 3.96 -6.44
N GLY A 34 7.76 4.31 -6.08
CA GLY A 34 8.87 3.36 -6.13
C GLY A 34 8.65 2.19 -5.19
N LYS A 35 9.21 1.04 -5.54
CA LYS A 35 9.02 -0.20 -4.79
C LYS A 35 9.34 -0.05 -3.30
N ASN A 36 10.46 0.60 -2.97
CA ASN A 36 10.85 0.76 -1.58
C ASN A 36 9.86 1.63 -0.81
N ASP A 37 9.38 2.69 -1.44
CA ASP A 37 8.42 3.59 -0.82
C ASP A 37 7.06 2.91 -0.63
N VAL A 38 6.66 2.05 -1.57
CA VAL A 38 5.45 1.25 -1.44
C VAL A 38 5.55 0.34 -0.22
N GLN A 39 6.68 -0.36 -0.07
CA GLN A 39 6.88 -1.27 1.07
C GLN A 39 6.87 -0.52 2.40
N HIS A 40 7.53 0.63 2.46
CA HIS A 40 7.55 1.44 3.68
C HIS A 40 6.16 1.96 4.03
N ALA A 41 5.42 2.43 3.03
CA ALA A 41 4.07 2.95 3.25
C ALA A 41 3.10 1.85 3.66
N ILE A 42 3.20 0.67 3.05
CA ILE A 42 2.38 -0.48 3.43
C ILE A 42 2.67 -0.88 4.88
N GLY A 43 3.93 -0.92 5.27
CA GLY A 43 4.31 -1.21 6.65
C GLY A 43 3.74 -0.19 7.62
N TRP A 44 3.79 1.07 7.25
CA TRP A 44 3.25 2.16 8.09
C TRP A 44 1.72 2.04 8.24
N LEU A 45 1.01 1.79 7.13
CA LEU A 45 -0.44 1.62 7.17
C LEU A 45 -0.84 0.38 7.97
N ALA A 46 -0.09 -0.69 7.86
CA ALA A 46 -0.36 -1.91 8.62
C ALA A 46 -0.18 -1.67 10.12
N ARG A 47 0.86 -0.92 10.48
CA ARG A 47 1.11 -0.55 11.87
C ARG A 47 -0.03 0.28 12.44
N GLU A 48 -0.62 1.14 11.62
CA GLU A 48 -1.76 1.97 12.02
C GLU A 48 -3.09 1.22 11.92
N GLU A 49 -3.05 -0.05 11.57
CA GLU A 49 -4.22 -0.91 11.42
C GLU A 49 -5.24 -0.40 10.41
N LYS A 50 -4.76 0.28 9.38
CA LYS A 50 -5.63 0.80 8.31
C LYS A 50 -5.76 -0.14 7.14
N ILE A 51 -4.85 -1.10 7.04
CA ILE A 51 -4.88 -2.10 5.98
C ILE A 51 -4.64 -3.50 6.57
N ALA A 52 -5.07 -4.50 5.81
CA ALA A 52 -4.76 -5.89 6.11
C ALA A 52 -3.87 -6.42 4.99
N ILE A 53 -2.89 -7.24 5.36
CA ILE A 53 -2.01 -7.88 4.41
C ILE A 53 -2.29 -9.37 4.45
N GLU A 54 -2.64 -9.93 3.30
CA GLU A 54 -2.92 -11.35 3.20
C GLU A 54 -1.96 -11.97 2.20
N GLN A 55 -1.23 -12.98 2.63
CA GLN A 55 -0.28 -13.65 1.75
C GLN A 55 -0.82 -15.02 1.36
N LYS A 56 -0.93 -15.25 0.05
CA LYS A 56 -1.33 -16.54 -0.51
C LYS A 56 -0.24 -17.02 -1.44
N GLY A 57 0.48 -18.06 -1.05
CA GLY A 57 1.61 -18.52 -1.80
C GLY A 57 2.67 -17.42 -1.90
N ARG A 58 2.99 -16.99 -3.12
CA ARG A 58 3.97 -15.94 -3.37
C ARG A 58 3.33 -14.55 -3.56
N THR A 59 2.01 -14.49 -3.51
CA THR A 59 1.30 -13.24 -3.74
C THR A 59 0.84 -12.61 -2.45
N GLU A 60 1.17 -11.34 -2.29
CA GLU A 60 0.74 -10.54 -1.16
C GLU A 60 -0.38 -9.62 -1.60
N THR A 61 -1.52 -9.70 -0.95
CA THR A 61 -2.67 -8.86 -1.27
C THR A 61 -2.93 -7.87 -0.15
N ILE A 62 -3.04 -6.61 -0.52
CA ILE A 62 -3.27 -5.52 0.41
C ILE A 62 -4.72 -5.08 0.29
N SER A 63 -5.41 -4.94 1.42
CA SER A 63 -6.79 -4.47 1.42
C SER A 63 -7.00 -3.49 2.56
N LEU A 64 -8.04 -2.67 2.46
CA LEU A 64 -8.43 -1.79 3.56
C LEU A 64 -9.11 -2.60 4.65
N LYS A 65 -8.88 -2.18 5.88
CA LYS A 65 -9.56 -2.79 7.03
C LYS A 65 -10.94 -2.18 7.24
#